data_7dd4298f4a7c326dc9a2ed11aae8e31b
#
_entry.id   7dd4298f4a7c326dc9a2ed11aae8e31b
#
_cell.length_a   1.000
_cell.length_b   1.000
_cell.length_c   1.000
_cell.angle_alpha   90.00
_cell.angle_beta   90.00
_cell.angle_gamma   90.00
#
_symmetry.space_group_name_H-M   'P 1'
#
loop_
_entity.id
_entity.type
_entity.pdbx_description
1 polymer ?
#
loop_
_entity_poly.entity_id
_entity_poly.type
_entity_poly.pdbx_seq_one_letter_code
_entity_poly.pdbx_strand_id
1 'polypeptide(L)'
;SNSIAGGKATKTAIALAKLCYETLLEDGYKAKQAVENHVCTKAVENIIEANTLLSGVGFESGGLAAAHAIHNGLTAIEQTHKYFHGEKVAFGTLVQLVLENESMEEINKVLEFCESVGLPITLSDIGISEIKEEEIMNVAKLSCDVNETIHNMPFEVDCEQVYAAILAADSLGKNFKIEKMNLDIKLQVPFIRKQDHYQY
;
A
#
# COMPACT_ATOMS: atom_id res chain seq x y z
N SER A 1 1.18 1.73 -19.13
CA SER A 1 1.19 3.11 -18.61
C SER A 1 2.02 4.01 -19.53
N ASN A 2 1.75 5.30 -19.48
CA ASN A 2 2.55 6.33 -20.13
C ASN A 2 3.53 6.92 -19.12
N SER A 3 4.75 7.25 -19.60
CA SER A 3 5.74 8.00 -18.80
C SER A 3 5.23 9.43 -18.51
N ILE A 4 5.84 10.10 -17.54
CA ILE A 4 5.56 11.52 -17.24
C ILE A 4 5.67 12.43 -18.49
N ALA A 5 6.60 12.12 -19.39
CA ALA A 5 6.79 12.82 -20.64
C ALA A 5 5.81 12.41 -21.78
N GLY A 6 4.82 11.57 -21.50
CA GLY A 6 3.81 11.10 -22.45
C GLY A 6 4.24 9.96 -23.39
N GLY A 7 5.45 9.44 -23.24
CA GLY A 7 5.93 8.25 -23.98
C GLY A 7 5.48 6.94 -23.31
N LYS A 8 5.54 5.83 -24.07
CA LYS A 8 5.29 4.49 -23.48
C LYS A 8 6.44 4.08 -22.56
N ALA A 9 6.10 3.40 -21.46
CA ALA A 9 7.09 2.80 -20.54
C ALA A 9 8.07 1.88 -21.30
N THR A 10 9.36 2.07 -21.06
CA THR A 10 10.40 1.23 -21.65
C THR A 10 10.57 -0.08 -20.87
N LYS A 11 11.15 -1.10 -21.50
CA LYS A 11 11.51 -2.35 -20.81
C LYS A 11 12.43 -2.09 -19.61
N THR A 12 13.34 -1.13 -19.74
CA THR A 12 14.24 -0.73 -18.65
C THR A 12 13.48 -0.14 -17.48
N ALA A 13 12.53 0.78 -17.73
CA ALA A 13 11.68 1.37 -16.69
C ALA A 13 10.89 0.30 -15.92
N ILE A 14 10.30 -0.66 -16.65
CA ILE A 14 9.58 -1.78 -16.05
C ILE A 14 10.51 -2.64 -15.19
N ALA A 15 11.72 -2.92 -15.68
CA ALA A 15 12.71 -3.71 -14.93
C ALA A 15 13.16 -2.98 -13.64
N LEU A 16 13.37 -1.66 -13.69
CA LEU A 16 13.71 -0.85 -12.52
C LEU A 16 12.57 -0.79 -11.51
N ALA A 17 11.33 -0.61 -11.97
CA ALA A 17 10.16 -0.63 -11.08
C ALA A 17 10.00 -1.99 -10.39
N LYS A 18 10.20 -3.09 -11.12
CA LYS A 18 10.17 -4.44 -10.58
C LYS A 18 11.28 -4.67 -9.56
N LEU A 19 12.51 -4.28 -9.87
CA LEU A 19 13.64 -4.37 -8.94
C LEU A 19 13.38 -3.55 -7.68
N CYS A 20 12.82 -2.34 -7.82
CA CYS A 20 12.42 -1.51 -6.68
C CYS A 20 11.42 -2.26 -5.78
N TYR A 21 10.36 -2.79 -6.37
CA TYR A 21 9.34 -3.54 -5.65
C TYR A 21 9.91 -4.76 -4.91
N GLU A 22 10.70 -5.59 -5.59
CA GLU A 22 11.37 -6.76 -5.01
C GLU A 22 12.30 -6.36 -3.85
N THR A 23 13.08 -5.29 -4.01
CA THR A 23 13.97 -4.77 -2.96
C THR A 23 13.20 -4.29 -1.74
N LEU A 24 12.07 -3.60 -1.95
CA LEU A 24 11.22 -3.14 -0.84
C LEU A 24 10.68 -4.32 -0.04
N LEU A 25 10.15 -5.34 -0.71
CA LEU A 25 9.61 -6.54 -0.05
C LEU A 25 10.69 -7.32 0.71
N GLU A 26 11.89 -7.45 0.12
CA GLU A 26 12.97 -8.23 0.73
C GLU A 26 13.63 -7.50 1.91
N ASP A 27 13.92 -6.22 1.76
CA ASP A 27 14.79 -5.48 2.67
C ASP A 27 14.05 -4.44 3.53
N GLY A 28 12.81 -4.08 3.21
CA GLY A 28 12.11 -2.97 3.87
C GLY A 28 11.97 -3.16 5.38
N TYR A 29 11.49 -4.31 5.82
CA TYR A 29 11.34 -4.59 7.26
C TYR A 29 12.71 -4.68 7.97
N LYS A 30 13.70 -5.33 7.35
CA LYS A 30 15.08 -5.42 7.88
C LYS A 30 15.71 -4.03 8.02
N ALA A 31 15.51 -3.16 7.03
CA ALA A 31 16.00 -1.79 7.04
C ALA A 31 15.33 -0.96 8.16
N LYS A 32 14.00 -1.08 8.30
CA LYS A 32 13.26 -0.44 9.38
C LYS A 32 13.83 -0.80 10.74
N GLN A 33 14.02 -2.10 11.02
CA GLN A 33 14.59 -2.57 12.29
C GLN A 33 16.01 -2.04 12.53
N ALA A 34 16.84 -1.96 11.50
CA ALA A 34 18.18 -1.40 11.61
C ALA A 34 18.15 0.10 11.94
N VAL A 35 17.31 0.87 11.26
CA VAL A 35 17.18 2.32 11.49
C VAL A 35 16.61 2.62 12.88
N GLU A 36 15.62 1.87 13.34
CA GLU A 36 15.07 2.01 14.70
C GLU A 36 16.15 1.77 15.79
N ASN A 37 17.15 0.95 15.50
CA ASN A 37 18.30 0.69 16.36
C ASN A 37 19.52 1.59 16.05
N HIS A 38 19.35 2.63 15.21
CA HIS A 38 20.40 3.58 14.84
C HIS A 38 21.63 2.94 14.19
N VAL A 39 21.47 1.85 13.44
CA VAL A 39 22.54 1.18 12.73
C VAL A 39 22.29 1.16 11.23
N CYS A 40 23.36 1.20 10.44
CA CYS A 40 23.30 1.06 8.99
C CYS A 40 23.70 -0.36 8.61
N THR A 41 22.84 -1.06 7.89
CA THR A 41 23.07 -2.41 7.38
C THR A 41 22.96 -2.41 5.86
N LYS A 42 23.32 -3.53 5.21
CA LYS A 42 23.14 -3.66 3.75
C LYS A 42 21.69 -3.46 3.31
N ALA A 43 20.72 -3.91 4.12
CA ALA A 43 19.31 -3.67 3.85
C ALA A 43 18.97 -2.15 3.82
N VAL A 44 19.55 -1.35 4.72
CA VAL A 44 19.37 0.11 4.71
C VAL A 44 19.94 0.73 3.43
N GLU A 45 21.14 0.32 3.02
CA GLU A 45 21.77 0.80 1.77
C GLU A 45 20.91 0.44 0.55
N ASN A 46 20.38 -0.80 0.49
CA ASN A 46 19.53 -1.25 -0.61
C ASN A 46 18.20 -0.44 -0.65
N ILE A 47 17.59 -0.13 0.51
CA ILE A 47 16.39 0.69 0.56
C ILE A 47 16.67 2.15 0.18
N ILE A 48 17.82 2.70 0.53
CA ILE A 48 18.23 4.04 0.07
C ILE A 48 18.36 4.05 -1.46
N GLU A 49 19.01 3.05 -2.05
CA GLU A 49 19.10 2.91 -3.51
C GLU A 49 17.74 2.77 -4.16
N ALA A 50 16.86 1.90 -3.61
CA ALA A 50 15.50 1.72 -4.11
C ALA A 50 14.70 3.03 -4.08
N ASN A 51 14.75 3.78 -3.00
CA ASN A 51 13.99 5.02 -2.83
C ASN A 51 14.55 6.19 -3.64
N THR A 52 15.86 6.28 -3.84
CA THR A 52 16.48 7.44 -4.50
C THR A 52 16.67 7.22 -5.99
N LEU A 53 17.10 6.05 -6.42
CA LEU A 53 17.41 5.74 -7.81
C LEU A 53 16.30 4.95 -8.49
N LEU A 54 15.94 3.77 -7.97
CA LEU A 54 15.02 2.88 -8.67
C LEU A 54 13.60 3.47 -8.72
N SER A 55 13.11 4.02 -7.62
CA SER A 55 11.82 4.69 -7.56
C SER A 55 11.80 5.95 -8.45
N GLY A 56 12.82 6.82 -8.37
CA GLY A 56 12.90 8.05 -9.15
C GLY A 56 12.88 7.79 -10.66
N VAL A 57 13.79 6.97 -11.16
CA VAL A 57 13.86 6.63 -12.59
C VAL A 57 12.65 5.79 -13.03
N GLY A 58 12.21 4.87 -12.18
CA GLY A 58 11.03 4.04 -12.42
C GLY A 58 9.76 4.88 -12.58
N PHE A 59 9.56 5.86 -11.71
CA PHE A 59 8.43 6.79 -11.76
C PHE A 59 8.45 7.65 -13.03
N GLU A 60 9.58 8.34 -13.34
CA GLU A 60 9.64 9.21 -14.51
C GLU A 60 9.41 8.46 -15.82
N SER A 61 9.96 7.25 -15.93
CA SER A 61 9.96 6.48 -17.16
C SER A 61 8.85 5.42 -17.23
N GLY A 62 8.27 5.01 -16.10
CA GLY A 62 7.20 4.03 -15.99
C GLY A 62 5.81 4.66 -15.89
N GLY A 63 5.72 5.89 -15.39
CA GLY A 63 4.47 6.60 -15.13
C GLY A 63 3.78 6.14 -13.84
N LEU A 64 2.66 6.78 -13.56
CA LEU A 64 1.77 6.51 -12.43
C LEU A 64 0.43 6.01 -12.95
N ALA A 65 -0.36 5.36 -12.08
CA ALA A 65 -1.69 4.87 -12.43
C ALA A 65 -2.69 5.13 -11.26
N ALA A 66 -3.56 4.17 -10.95
CA ALA A 66 -4.66 4.35 -10.01
C ALA A 66 -4.20 4.72 -8.59
N ALA A 67 -3.11 4.16 -8.08
CA ALA A 67 -2.65 4.41 -6.71
C ALA A 67 -2.45 5.91 -6.41
N HIS A 68 -1.88 6.67 -7.35
CA HIS A 68 -1.67 8.11 -7.21
C HIS A 68 -2.95 8.91 -7.46
N ALA A 69 -3.79 8.51 -8.40
CA ALA A 69 -5.08 9.12 -8.60
C ALA A 69 -5.97 9.02 -7.35
N ILE A 70 -5.97 7.85 -6.70
CA ILE A 70 -6.69 7.63 -5.45
C ILE A 70 -6.11 8.48 -4.32
N HIS A 71 -4.77 8.57 -4.21
CA HIS A 71 -4.14 9.50 -3.28
C HIS A 71 -4.65 10.94 -3.51
N ASN A 72 -4.68 11.41 -4.75
CA ASN A 72 -5.15 12.75 -5.09
C ASN A 72 -6.61 12.94 -4.67
N GLY A 73 -7.49 11.98 -4.97
CA GLY A 73 -8.88 11.99 -4.52
C GLY A 73 -9.00 12.03 -2.98
N LEU A 74 -8.20 11.26 -2.25
CA LEU A 74 -8.20 11.24 -0.78
C LEU A 74 -7.82 12.60 -0.17
N THR A 75 -7.10 13.46 -0.89
CA THR A 75 -6.78 14.81 -0.39
C THR A 75 -8.02 15.72 -0.22
N ALA A 76 -9.17 15.34 -0.77
CA ALA A 76 -10.43 16.05 -0.55
C ALA A 76 -11.02 15.81 0.85
N ILE A 77 -10.52 14.84 1.59
CA ILE A 77 -10.95 14.50 2.94
C ILE A 77 -10.00 15.12 3.96
N GLU A 78 -10.46 16.09 4.74
CA GLU A 78 -9.64 16.85 5.69
C GLU A 78 -8.88 15.97 6.68
N GLN A 79 -9.51 14.90 7.16
CA GLN A 79 -8.91 13.95 8.12
C GLN A 79 -7.62 13.31 7.59
N THR A 80 -7.44 13.24 6.26
CA THR A 80 -6.25 12.63 5.63
C THR A 80 -5.07 13.58 5.52
N HIS A 81 -5.24 14.89 5.77
CA HIS A 81 -4.20 15.91 5.55
C HIS A 81 -2.98 15.75 6.45
N LYS A 82 -3.14 15.16 7.62
CA LYS A 82 -2.03 14.89 8.57
C LYS A 82 -1.14 13.72 8.15
N TYR A 83 -1.56 12.92 7.18
CA TYR A 83 -0.82 11.76 6.68
C TYR A 83 0.04 12.14 5.49
N PHE A 84 1.23 11.55 5.43
CA PHE A 84 2.16 11.79 4.32
C PHE A 84 1.63 11.27 3.00
N HIS A 85 2.19 11.81 1.90
CA HIS A 85 1.88 11.37 0.54
C HIS A 85 2.02 9.85 0.39
N GLY A 86 3.17 9.28 0.78
CA GLY A 86 3.45 7.85 0.66
C GLY A 86 2.51 6.95 1.45
N GLU A 87 1.99 7.41 2.60
CA GLU A 87 1.02 6.66 3.38
C GLU A 87 -0.31 6.50 2.61
N LYS A 88 -0.80 7.60 2.03
CA LYS A 88 -2.03 7.55 1.20
C LYS A 88 -1.83 6.75 -0.09
N VAL A 89 -0.64 6.84 -0.71
CA VAL A 89 -0.29 6.03 -1.88
C VAL A 89 -0.20 4.55 -1.54
N ALA A 90 0.28 4.18 -0.34
CA ALA A 90 0.31 2.78 0.09
C ALA A 90 -1.11 2.17 0.14
N PHE A 91 -2.08 2.87 0.72
CA PHE A 91 -3.48 2.45 0.66
C PHE A 91 -4.02 2.46 -0.79
N GLY A 92 -3.69 3.49 -1.58
CA GLY A 92 -4.03 3.57 -3.01
C GLY A 92 -3.48 2.39 -3.81
N THR A 93 -2.31 1.86 -3.44
CA THR A 93 -1.74 0.66 -4.07
C THR A 93 -2.61 -0.58 -3.84
N LEU A 94 -3.13 -0.77 -2.62
CA LEU A 94 -4.07 -1.86 -2.34
C LEU A 94 -5.35 -1.73 -3.16
N VAL A 95 -5.88 -0.50 -3.29
CA VAL A 95 -7.05 -0.24 -4.14
C VAL A 95 -6.75 -0.54 -5.61
N GLN A 96 -5.56 -0.19 -6.12
CA GLN A 96 -5.14 -0.53 -7.48
C GLN A 96 -5.08 -2.03 -7.70
N LEU A 97 -4.51 -2.82 -6.77
CA LEU A 97 -4.47 -4.28 -6.87
C LEU A 97 -5.88 -4.89 -6.93
N VAL A 98 -6.84 -4.32 -6.19
CA VAL A 98 -8.25 -4.74 -6.27
C VAL A 98 -8.84 -4.41 -7.65
N LEU A 99 -8.58 -3.22 -8.20
CA LEU A 99 -9.03 -2.84 -9.56
C LEU A 99 -8.44 -3.76 -10.64
N GLU A 100 -7.18 -4.17 -10.48
CA GLU A 100 -6.49 -5.11 -11.38
C GLU A 100 -6.96 -6.55 -11.20
N ASN A 101 -7.83 -6.82 -10.21
CA ASN A 101 -8.26 -8.16 -9.81
C ASN A 101 -7.06 -9.09 -9.58
N GLU A 102 -6.04 -8.57 -8.90
CA GLU A 102 -4.84 -9.33 -8.59
C GLU A 102 -5.12 -10.52 -7.67
N SER A 103 -4.22 -11.49 -7.69
CA SER A 103 -4.34 -12.68 -6.85
C SER A 103 -4.30 -12.32 -5.37
N MET A 104 -5.03 -13.07 -4.52
CA MET A 104 -4.96 -12.91 -3.07
C MET A 104 -3.55 -13.14 -2.52
N GLU A 105 -2.73 -13.95 -3.21
CA GLU A 105 -1.32 -14.12 -2.85
C GLU A 105 -0.55 -12.80 -2.96
N GLU A 106 -0.74 -12.06 -4.04
CA GLU A 106 -0.07 -10.78 -4.27
C GLU A 106 -0.62 -9.70 -3.32
N ILE A 107 -1.94 -9.63 -3.16
CA ILE A 107 -2.57 -8.70 -2.20
C ILE A 107 -2.06 -8.95 -0.78
N ASN A 108 -1.96 -10.19 -0.33
CA ASN A 108 -1.46 -10.54 0.99
C ASN A 108 0.01 -10.16 1.18
N LYS A 109 0.87 -10.35 0.18
CA LYS A 109 2.28 -9.88 0.23
C LYS A 109 2.37 -8.38 0.50
N VAL A 110 1.55 -7.59 -0.19
CA VAL A 110 1.53 -6.13 -0.01
C VAL A 110 0.94 -5.75 1.35
N LEU A 111 -0.12 -6.42 1.81
CA LEU A 111 -0.68 -6.21 3.16
C LEU A 111 0.35 -6.51 4.25
N GLU A 112 1.02 -7.66 4.17
CA GLU A 112 2.08 -8.06 5.11
C GLU A 112 3.22 -7.06 5.13
N PHE A 113 3.69 -6.65 3.95
CA PHE A 113 4.75 -5.65 3.84
C PHE A 113 4.33 -4.33 4.47
N CYS A 114 3.20 -3.76 4.04
CA CYS A 114 2.73 -2.47 4.53
C CYS A 114 2.59 -2.47 6.06
N GLU A 115 1.95 -3.48 6.62
CA GLU A 115 1.77 -3.57 8.06
C GLU A 115 3.11 -3.74 8.80
N SER A 116 4.04 -4.56 8.27
CA SER A 116 5.35 -4.79 8.89
C SER A 116 6.19 -3.51 9.01
N VAL A 117 6.08 -2.61 8.03
CA VAL A 117 6.80 -1.33 8.03
C VAL A 117 6.00 -0.18 8.62
N GLY A 118 4.71 -0.40 8.94
CA GLY A 118 3.83 0.60 9.56
C GLY A 118 3.13 1.51 8.55
N LEU A 119 2.96 1.05 7.30
CA LEU A 119 2.17 1.75 6.29
C LEU A 119 0.67 1.42 6.43
N PRO A 120 -0.22 2.36 6.10
CA PRO A 120 -1.67 2.17 6.16
C PRO A 120 -2.17 1.07 5.24
N ILE A 121 -3.08 0.24 5.75
CA ILE A 121 -3.78 -0.80 4.98
C ILE A 121 -5.31 -0.69 5.07
N THR A 122 -5.82 0.30 5.83
CA THR A 122 -7.25 0.58 5.96
C THR A 122 -7.53 2.08 5.87
N LEU A 123 -8.77 2.45 5.59
CA LEU A 123 -9.24 3.83 5.65
C LEU A 123 -9.05 4.44 7.04
N SER A 124 -9.26 3.65 8.09
CA SER A 124 -9.05 4.09 9.47
C SER A 124 -7.60 4.47 9.73
N ASP A 125 -6.63 3.78 9.12
CA ASP A 125 -5.20 4.08 9.28
C ASP A 125 -4.80 5.43 8.67
N ILE A 126 -5.58 5.94 7.73
CA ILE A 126 -5.42 7.28 7.15
C ILE A 126 -6.43 8.31 7.70
N GLY A 127 -7.03 8.00 8.85
CA GLY A 127 -7.87 8.92 9.61
C GLY A 127 -9.36 8.90 9.28
N ILE A 128 -9.81 8.07 8.35
CA ILE A 128 -11.21 7.93 7.97
C ILE A 128 -11.82 6.79 8.82
N SER A 129 -12.25 7.13 10.05
CA SER A 129 -12.83 6.17 10.98
C SER A 129 -14.31 5.88 10.72
N GLU A 130 -15.03 6.83 10.15
CA GLU A 130 -16.43 6.69 9.72
C GLU A 130 -16.52 6.83 8.21
N ILE A 131 -17.00 5.77 7.55
CA ILE A 131 -17.14 5.74 6.09
C ILE A 131 -18.45 6.38 5.71
N LYS A 132 -18.39 7.54 5.07
CA LYS A 132 -19.54 8.22 4.48
C LYS A 132 -19.55 8.01 2.98
N GLU A 133 -20.62 7.43 2.49
CA GLU A 133 -20.77 7.08 1.06
C GLU A 133 -20.47 8.28 0.14
N GLU A 134 -21.02 9.46 0.47
CA GLU A 134 -20.82 10.67 -0.31
C GLU A 134 -19.36 11.10 -0.38
N GLU A 135 -18.60 11.00 0.75
CA GLU A 135 -17.20 11.38 0.80
C GLU A 135 -16.35 10.41 -0.04
N ILE A 136 -16.55 9.10 0.09
CA ILE A 136 -15.81 8.11 -0.69
C ILE A 136 -16.18 8.15 -2.17
N MET A 137 -17.45 8.38 -2.50
CA MET A 137 -17.86 8.59 -3.89
C MET A 137 -17.23 9.85 -4.49
N ASN A 138 -17.07 10.91 -3.69
CA ASN A 138 -16.36 12.11 -4.14
C ASN A 138 -14.86 11.82 -4.39
N VAL A 139 -14.21 11.07 -3.52
CA VAL A 139 -12.81 10.58 -3.76
C VAL A 139 -12.73 9.83 -5.08
N ALA A 140 -13.66 8.89 -5.32
CA ALA A 140 -13.69 8.11 -6.56
C ALA A 140 -13.87 8.99 -7.80
N LYS A 141 -14.77 9.97 -7.75
CA LYS A 141 -14.97 10.92 -8.86
C LYS A 141 -13.74 11.76 -9.14
N LEU A 142 -13.08 12.28 -8.10
CA LEU A 142 -11.86 13.06 -8.24
C LEU A 142 -10.70 12.19 -8.79
N SER A 143 -10.62 10.93 -8.38
CA SER A 143 -9.63 10.00 -8.90
C SER A 143 -9.81 9.66 -10.38
N CYS A 144 -11.04 9.85 -10.90
CA CYS A 144 -11.37 9.63 -12.31
C CYS A 144 -11.43 10.93 -13.13
N ASP A 145 -10.95 12.07 -12.59
CA ASP A 145 -10.86 13.31 -13.36
C ASP A 145 -10.02 13.09 -14.64
N VAL A 146 -10.36 13.82 -15.69
CA VAL A 146 -9.74 13.67 -17.02
C VAL A 146 -8.21 13.85 -17.01
N ASN A 147 -7.67 14.56 -16.02
CA ASN A 147 -6.24 14.82 -15.89
C ASN A 147 -5.52 13.82 -14.97
N GLU A 148 -6.26 12.88 -14.37
CA GLU A 148 -5.69 11.95 -13.40
C GLU A 148 -4.96 10.78 -14.04
N THR A 149 -4.01 10.25 -13.27
CA THR A 149 -3.15 9.15 -13.70
C THR A 149 -3.87 7.80 -13.82
N ILE A 150 -5.10 7.68 -13.32
CA ILE A 150 -5.90 6.45 -13.43
C ILE A 150 -6.09 6.00 -14.88
N HIS A 151 -6.10 6.94 -15.82
CA HIS A 151 -6.22 6.67 -17.26
C HIS A 151 -4.99 5.98 -17.85
N ASN A 152 -3.92 5.79 -17.07
CA ASN A 152 -2.77 4.95 -17.42
C ASN A 152 -2.96 3.47 -17.09
N MET A 153 -4.09 3.09 -16.48
CA MET A 153 -4.42 1.68 -16.29
C MET A 153 -4.56 0.98 -17.65
N PRO A 154 -4.25 -0.32 -17.75
CA PRO A 154 -4.32 -1.07 -19.02
C PRO A 154 -5.77 -1.39 -19.47
N PHE A 155 -6.76 -0.94 -18.72
CA PHE A 155 -8.19 -1.08 -18.95
C PHE A 155 -8.91 0.20 -18.51
N GLU A 156 -10.12 0.41 -19.01
CA GLU A 156 -10.96 1.54 -18.59
C GLU A 156 -11.48 1.32 -17.16
N VAL A 157 -11.45 2.39 -16.38
CA VAL A 157 -11.92 2.42 -14.98
C VAL A 157 -12.89 3.58 -14.82
N ASP A 158 -14.07 3.31 -14.29
CA ASP A 158 -15.06 4.30 -13.91
C ASP A 158 -15.07 4.59 -12.40
N CYS A 159 -15.77 5.65 -12.00
CA CYS A 159 -15.79 6.06 -10.61
C CYS A 159 -16.56 5.08 -9.69
N GLU A 160 -17.50 4.31 -10.21
CA GLU A 160 -18.22 3.30 -9.43
C GLU A 160 -17.30 2.12 -9.11
N GLN A 161 -16.46 1.71 -10.07
CA GLN A 161 -15.42 0.71 -9.86
C GLN A 161 -14.39 1.17 -8.83
N VAL A 162 -13.94 2.43 -8.90
CA VAL A 162 -13.01 3.00 -7.90
C VAL A 162 -13.64 3.01 -6.51
N TYR A 163 -14.89 3.47 -6.39
CA TYR A 163 -15.63 3.44 -5.13
C TYR A 163 -15.70 2.03 -4.53
N ALA A 164 -16.10 1.06 -5.34
CA ALA A 164 -16.18 -0.33 -4.90
C ALA A 164 -14.81 -0.89 -4.48
N ALA A 165 -13.75 -0.57 -5.25
CA ALA A 165 -12.40 -1.03 -4.95
C ALA A 165 -11.83 -0.41 -3.66
N ILE A 166 -12.14 0.86 -3.36
CA ILE A 166 -11.76 1.50 -2.09
C ILE A 166 -12.37 0.74 -0.90
N LEU A 167 -13.67 0.44 -0.95
CA LEU A 167 -14.36 -0.28 0.12
C LEU A 167 -13.87 -1.72 0.25
N ALA A 168 -13.61 -2.39 -0.87
CA ALA A 168 -13.08 -3.76 -0.87
C ALA A 168 -11.65 -3.81 -0.30
N ALA A 169 -10.77 -2.88 -0.68
CA ALA A 169 -9.42 -2.79 -0.12
C ALA A 169 -9.43 -2.53 1.39
N ASP A 170 -10.28 -1.62 1.87
CA ASP A 170 -10.46 -1.36 3.30
C ASP A 170 -10.94 -2.62 4.05
N SER A 171 -11.89 -3.37 3.48
CA SER A 171 -12.36 -4.63 4.05
C SER A 171 -11.26 -5.69 4.11
N LEU A 172 -10.45 -5.82 3.05
CA LEU A 172 -9.31 -6.75 3.02
C LEU A 172 -8.29 -6.39 4.11
N GLY A 173 -7.95 -5.12 4.24
CA GLY A 173 -7.03 -4.65 5.28
C GLY A 173 -7.56 -4.91 6.70
N LYS A 174 -8.84 -4.66 6.95
CA LYS A 174 -9.49 -4.96 8.24
C LYS A 174 -9.46 -6.45 8.58
N ASN A 175 -9.82 -7.30 7.61
CA ASN A 175 -9.81 -8.76 7.80
C ASN A 175 -8.40 -9.27 8.07
N PHE A 176 -7.40 -8.78 7.33
CA PHE A 176 -6.01 -9.13 7.55
C PHE A 176 -5.55 -8.82 8.99
N LYS A 177 -5.89 -7.64 9.53
CA LYS A 177 -5.57 -7.27 10.92
C LYS A 177 -6.25 -8.20 11.93
N ILE A 178 -7.52 -8.55 11.69
CA ILE A 178 -8.28 -9.45 12.57
C ILE A 178 -7.66 -10.86 12.57
N GLU A 179 -7.30 -11.38 11.40
CA GLU A 179 -6.69 -12.72 11.27
C GLU A 179 -5.34 -12.77 11.99
N LYS A 180 -4.51 -11.76 11.82
CA LYS A 180 -3.22 -11.65 12.50
C LYS A 180 -3.38 -11.57 14.01
N MET A 181 -4.27 -10.74 14.52
CA MET A 181 -4.57 -10.65 15.95
C MET A 181 -5.03 -12.01 16.52
N ASN A 182 -5.90 -12.73 15.80
CA ASN A 182 -6.37 -14.04 16.21
C ASN A 182 -5.25 -15.10 16.21
N LEU A 183 -4.31 -15.01 15.30
CA LEU A 183 -3.14 -15.90 15.27
C LEU A 183 -2.23 -15.64 16.47
N ASP A 184 -1.96 -14.39 16.79
CA ASP A 184 -1.13 -14.00 17.94
C ASP A 184 -1.76 -14.46 19.27
N ILE A 185 -3.09 -14.33 19.42
CA ILE A 185 -3.82 -14.83 20.60
C ILE A 185 -3.68 -16.36 20.71
N LYS A 186 -3.85 -17.09 19.60
CA LYS A 186 -3.70 -18.56 19.60
C LYS A 186 -2.30 -19.02 19.97
N LEU A 187 -1.27 -18.28 19.57
CA LEU A 187 0.12 -18.60 19.91
C LEU A 187 0.45 -18.32 21.38
N GLN A 188 -0.24 -17.39 22.03
CA GLN A 188 -0.05 -17.03 23.45
C GLN A 188 -0.78 -18.00 24.41
N VAL A 189 -1.90 -18.60 24.01
CA VAL A 189 -2.71 -19.49 24.86
C VAL A 189 -1.98 -20.77 25.35
N PRO A 190 -1.06 -21.42 24.60
CA PRO A 190 -0.32 -22.58 25.12
C PRO A 190 0.61 -22.28 26.29
N PHE A 191 1.06 -21.04 26.45
CA PHE A 191 2.01 -20.66 27.52
C PHE A 191 1.33 -20.55 28.90
N ILE A 192 0.05 -20.17 28.94
CA ILE A 192 -0.70 -20.00 30.19
C ILE A 192 -1.09 -21.35 30.79
N ARG A 193 -1.38 -22.38 29.97
CA ARG A 193 -1.74 -23.73 30.47
C ARG A 193 -0.60 -24.53 31.06
N LYS A 194 0.67 -24.16 30.86
CA LYS A 194 1.84 -24.89 31.43
C LYS A 194 2.29 -24.36 32.80
N GLN A 195 1.80 -23.23 33.27
CA GLN A 195 2.19 -22.67 34.58
C GLN A 195 1.33 -23.16 35.73
N ASP A 196 0.13 -23.75 35.49
CA ASP A 196 -0.77 -24.19 36.53
C ASP A 196 -0.55 -25.64 36.99
N HIS A 197 0.52 -26.33 36.54
CA HIS A 197 0.80 -27.73 36.89
C HIS A 197 2.03 -27.94 37.76
N TYR A 198 2.61 -26.91 38.38
CA TYR A 198 3.69 -27.02 39.35
C TYR A 198 3.34 -26.35 40.68
N GLN A 199 2.28 -26.82 41.33
CA GLN A 199 2.07 -26.66 42.77
C GLN A 199 1.44 -27.93 43.29
N TYR A 200 2.32 -28.89 43.65
CA TYR A 200 2.09 -29.87 44.77
C TYR A 200 3.46 -30.42 45.16
#